data_3595e79cd9bf9c19cdc4faf8d482d3f1
#
_entry.id   3595e79cd9bf9c19cdc4faf8d482d3f1
#
_cell.length_a   1.000
_cell.length_b   1.000
_cell.length_c   1.000
_cell.angle_alpha   90.00
_cell.angle_beta   90.00
_cell.angle_gamma   90.00
#
_symmetry.space_group_name_H-M   'P 1'
#
loop_
_entity.id
_entity.type
_entity.pdbx_description
1 polymer ?
#
loop_
_entity_poly.entity_id
_entity_poly.type
_entity_poly.pdbx_seq_one_letter_code
_entity_poly.pdbx_strand_id
1 'polypeptide(L)'
;AIDSLIAADEADVLSRAKSLIVAVKAPLAEVKSTQEKVLEQNADYLSRGALKQLEDRNKRELNARERSGIMEALASARTLMRDVLLTLQDEAADVVNEDVRDTIGRLAAATNVAGATRALEAVATAERNIARNVTPQLAIEVMLFDIRKALKCR
;
A
#
# COMPACT_ATOMS: atom_id res chain seq x y z
N ALA A 1 -3.50 -0.10 11.19
CA ALA A 1 -4.03 0.84 10.17
C ALA A 1 -5.40 0.44 9.63
N ILE A 2 -5.62 -0.83 9.22
CA ILE A 2 -6.92 -1.28 8.64
C ILE A 2 -7.99 -1.43 9.74
N ASP A 3 -7.67 -1.96 10.91
CA ASP A 3 -8.60 -2.12 12.04
C ASP A 3 -9.24 -0.79 12.47
N SER A 4 -8.52 0.29 12.37
CA SER A 4 -9.02 1.62 12.70
C SER A 4 -9.92 2.24 11.62
N LEU A 5 -10.05 1.62 10.42
CA LEU A 5 -10.98 2.07 9.39
C LEU A 5 -12.45 1.85 9.77
N ILE A 6 -12.75 0.91 10.65
CA ILE A 6 -14.13 0.62 11.08
C ILE A 6 -14.76 1.85 11.73
N ALA A 7 -14.02 2.55 12.58
CA ALA A 7 -14.49 3.76 13.28
C ALA A 7 -14.16 5.07 12.53
N ALA A 8 -13.37 5.01 11.45
CA ALA A 8 -12.88 6.18 10.72
C ALA A 8 -14.02 6.92 9.99
N ASP A 9 -13.93 8.24 9.93
CA ASP A 9 -14.71 9.05 9.00
C ASP A 9 -14.04 9.12 7.60
N GLU A 10 -14.61 9.89 6.68
CA GLU A 10 -14.07 9.99 5.32
C GLU A 10 -12.73 10.73 5.28
N ALA A 11 -12.57 11.77 6.11
CA ALA A 11 -11.33 12.53 6.20
C ALA A 11 -10.20 11.67 6.78
N ASP A 12 -10.51 10.83 7.77
CA ASP A 12 -9.58 9.86 8.33
C ASP A 12 -9.10 8.84 7.27
N VAL A 13 -9.99 8.36 6.40
CA VAL A 13 -9.62 7.42 5.32
C VAL A 13 -8.61 8.07 4.37
N LEU A 14 -8.87 9.31 3.94
CA LEU A 14 -7.94 10.05 3.07
C LEU A 14 -6.59 10.31 3.75
N SER A 15 -6.61 10.67 5.04
CA SER A 15 -5.40 10.86 5.84
C SER A 15 -4.56 9.57 5.91
N ARG A 16 -5.21 8.41 6.08
CA ARG A 16 -4.55 7.11 6.11
C ARG A 16 -3.95 6.70 4.78
N ALA A 17 -4.66 6.99 3.68
CA ALA A 17 -4.14 6.76 2.34
C ALA A 17 -2.84 7.56 2.12
N LYS A 18 -2.83 8.84 2.50
CA LYS A 18 -1.64 9.68 2.45
C LYS A 18 -0.51 9.14 3.32
N SER A 19 -0.83 8.75 4.57
CA SER A 19 0.16 8.21 5.51
C SER A 19 0.80 6.92 4.99
N LEU A 20 0.04 6.04 4.35
CA LEU A 20 0.56 4.82 3.75
C LEU A 20 1.56 5.15 2.62
N ILE A 21 1.21 6.08 1.73
CA ILE A 21 2.10 6.51 0.65
C ILE A 21 3.37 7.15 1.19
N VAL A 22 3.25 8.00 2.23
CA VAL A 22 4.41 8.60 2.89
C VAL A 22 5.32 7.53 3.49
N ALA A 23 4.75 6.53 4.16
CA ALA A 23 5.51 5.43 4.74
C ALA A 23 6.25 4.61 3.67
N VAL A 24 5.63 4.36 2.51
CA VAL A 24 6.29 3.68 1.38
C VAL A 24 7.40 4.52 0.77
N LYS A 25 7.25 5.86 0.74
CA LYS A 25 8.25 6.78 0.18
C LYS A 25 9.41 7.06 1.14
N ALA A 26 9.22 6.92 2.43
CA ALA A 26 10.24 7.26 3.43
C ALA A 26 11.61 6.60 3.17
N PRO A 27 11.71 5.29 2.87
CA PRO A 27 13.00 4.66 2.57
C PRO A 27 13.66 5.17 1.28
N LEU A 28 12.88 5.78 0.36
CA LEU A 28 13.39 6.28 -0.91
C LEU A 28 14.10 7.63 -0.79
N ALA A 29 13.93 8.34 0.33
CA ALA A 29 14.57 9.64 0.56
C ALA A 29 16.09 9.53 0.56
N GLU A 30 16.66 8.48 1.15
CA GLU A 30 18.09 8.22 1.17
C GLU A 30 18.62 7.89 -0.24
N VAL A 31 17.91 7.06 -0.98
CA VAL A 31 18.25 6.73 -2.37
C VAL A 31 18.25 7.99 -3.23
N LYS A 32 17.24 8.84 -3.09
CA LYS A 32 17.15 10.12 -3.81
C LYS A 32 18.31 11.04 -3.46
N SER A 33 18.63 11.21 -2.17
CA SER A 33 19.76 12.02 -1.71
C SER A 33 21.10 11.52 -2.28
N THR A 34 21.30 10.21 -2.32
CA THR A 34 22.49 9.60 -2.90
C THR A 34 22.58 9.87 -4.40
N GLN A 35 21.48 9.74 -5.13
CA GLN A 35 21.42 10.03 -6.56
C GLN A 35 21.69 11.50 -6.88
N GLU A 36 21.15 12.43 -6.05
CA GLU A 36 21.40 13.86 -6.18
C GLU A 36 22.90 14.20 -5.99
N LYS A 37 23.54 13.63 -4.96
CA LYS A 37 24.99 13.79 -4.73
C LYS A 37 25.83 13.28 -5.91
N VAL A 38 25.46 12.14 -6.48
CA VAL A 38 26.16 11.58 -7.66
C VAL A 38 26.01 12.52 -8.87
N LEU A 39 24.82 13.10 -9.07
CA LEU A 39 24.60 14.08 -10.13
C LEU A 39 25.46 15.33 -9.94
N GLU A 40 25.48 15.90 -8.74
CA GLU A 40 26.30 17.07 -8.41
C GLU A 40 27.80 16.80 -8.62
N GLN A 41 28.31 15.67 -8.16
CA GLN A 41 29.71 15.29 -8.31
C GLN A 41 30.14 15.11 -9.77
N ASN A 42 29.23 14.75 -10.65
CA ASN A 42 29.49 14.50 -12.06
C ASN A 42 29.12 15.70 -12.97
N ALA A 43 28.56 16.77 -12.41
CA ALA A 43 28.07 17.91 -13.17
C ALA A 43 29.15 18.54 -14.07
N ASP A 44 30.40 18.62 -13.59
CA ASP A 44 31.52 19.22 -14.31
C ASP A 44 32.20 18.26 -15.29
N TYR A 45 31.98 16.96 -15.13
CA TYR A 45 32.68 15.92 -15.91
C TYR A 45 31.83 15.33 -17.03
N LEU A 46 30.52 15.43 -16.93
CA LEU A 46 29.60 14.84 -17.91
C LEU A 46 29.03 15.91 -18.87
N SER A 47 28.83 15.52 -20.13
CA SER A 47 28.08 16.34 -21.06
C SER A 47 26.62 16.54 -20.61
N ARG A 48 25.98 17.64 -21.05
CA ARG A 48 24.55 17.89 -20.77
C ARG A 48 23.64 16.71 -21.14
N GLY A 49 23.93 16.03 -22.24
CA GLY A 49 23.18 14.85 -22.68
C GLY A 49 23.33 13.67 -21.71
N ALA A 50 24.56 13.43 -21.23
CA ALA A 50 24.84 12.36 -20.26
C ALA A 50 24.21 12.64 -18.89
N LEU A 51 24.26 13.89 -18.41
CA LEU A 51 23.57 14.29 -17.17
C LEU A 51 22.07 14.06 -17.26
N LYS A 52 21.43 14.49 -18.35
CA LYS A 52 20.00 14.28 -18.56
C LYS A 52 19.64 12.80 -18.59
N GLN A 53 20.45 11.96 -19.25
CA GLN A 53 20.23 10.51 -19.25
C GLN A 53 20.34 9.91 -17.85
N LEU A 54 21.27 10.39 -17.01
CA LEU A 54 21.44 9.97 -15.63
C LEU A 54 20.24 10.39 -14.78
N GLU A 55 19.75 11.62 -14.90
CA GLU A 55 18.54 12.12 -14.24
C GLU A 55 17.32 11.28 -14.61
N ASP A 56 17.10 11.02 -15.90
CA ASP A 56 15.98 10.22 -16.40
C ASP A 56 16.04 8.78 -15.90
N ARG A 57 17.25 8.20 -15.79
CA ARG A 57 17.45 6.87 -15.20
C ARG A 57 17.10 6.87 -13.72
N ASN A 58 17.62 7.84 -12.96
CA ASN A 58 17.36 7.97 -11.53
C ASN A 58 15.87 8.13 -11.24
N LYS A 59 15.17 8.97 -12.02
CA LYS A 59 13.72 9.15 -11.91
C LYS A 59 12.95 7.84 -12.18
N ARG A 60 13.34 7.10 -13.21
CA ARG A 60 12.72 5.79 -13.50
C ARG A 60 12.95 4.79 -12.38
N GLU A 61 14.15 4.76 -11.81
CA GLU A 61 14.48 3.88 -10.69
C GLU A 61 13.65 4.22 -9.45
N LEU A 62 13.55 5.50 -9.06
CA LEU A 62 12.71 5.92 -7.92
C LEU A 62 11.24 5.57 -8.12
N ASN A 63 10.70 5.81 -9.31
CA ASN A 63 9.32 5.45 -9.64
C ASN A 63 9.08 3.93 -9.58
N ALA A 64 10.04 3.13 -10.06
CA ALA A 64 9.94 1.67 -9.99
C ALA A 64 9.98 1.17 -8.55
N ARG A 65 10.87 1.71 -7.71
CA ARG A 65 10.96 1.37 -6.28
C ARG A 65 9.71 1.79 -5.50
N GLU A 66 9.16 2.99 -5.76
CA GLU A 66 7.90 3.45 -5.17
C GLU A 66 6.78 2.48 -5.51
N ARG A 67 6.65 2.12 -6.80
CA ARG A 67 5.64 1.17 -7.25
C ARG A 67 5.77 -0.20 -6.59
N SER A 68 7.01 -0.72 -6.48
CA SER A 68 7.29 -1.99 -5.79
C SER A 68 6.85 -1.93 -4.34
N GLY A 69 7.24 -0.90 -3.59
CA GLY A 69 6.85 -0.74 -2.19
C GLY A 69 5.33 -0.64 -2.00
N ILE A 70 4.62 0.02 -2.92
CA ILE A 70 3.15 0.06 -2.88
C ILE A 70 2.57 -1.34 -3.13
N MET A 71 3.07 -2.09 -4.09
CA MET A 71 2.60 -3.45 -4.36
C MET A 71 2.87 -4.40 -3.19
N GLU A 72 3.98 -4.25 -2.49
CA GLU A 72 4.28 -4.99 -1.25
C GLU A 72 3.28 -4.65 -0.12
N ALA A 73 2.96 -3.36 0.05
CA ALA A 73 1.95 -2.93 1.02
C ALA A 73 0.56 -3.51 0.69
N LEU A 74 0.17 -3.56 -0.59
CA LEU A 74 -1.07 -4.18 -1.03
C LEU A 74 -1.07 -5.69 -0.82
N ALA A 75 0.05 -6.37 -1.10
CA ALA A 75 0.19 -7.80 -0.83
C ALA A 75 0.04 -8.12 0.67
N SER A 76 0.61 -7.28 1.55
CA SER A 76 0.43 -7.39 3.00
C SER A 76 -1.03 -7.18 3.41
N ALA A 77 -1.72 -6.19 2.82
CA ALA A 77 -3.15 -5.98 3.07
C ALA A 77 -4.00 -7.18 2.60
N ARG A 78 -3.64 -7.78 1.47
CA ARG A 78 -4.31 -8.97 0.93
C ARG A 78 -4.15 -10.18 1.85
N THR A 79 -2.94 -10.45 2.34
CA THR A 79 -2.71 -11.55 3.29
C THR A 79 -3.46 -11.33 4.61
N LEU A 80 -3.51 -10.09 5.10
CA LEU A 80 -4.29 -9.74 6.29
C LEU A 80 -5.79 -10.03 6.09
N MET A 81 -6.38 -9.60 4.97
CA MET A 81 -7.80 -9.84 4.68
C MET A 81 -8.11 -11.32 4.46
N ARG A 82 -7.16 -12.09 3.88
CA ARG A 82 -7.25 -13.54 3.79
C ARG A 82 -7.29 -14.18 5.18
N ASP A 83 -6.43 -13.76 6.09
CA ASP A 83 -6.36 -14.29 7.44
C ASP A 83 -7.66 -13.97 8.24
N VAL A 84 -8.23 -12.77 8.03
CA VAL A 84 -9.56 -12.41 8.57
C VAL A 84 -10.63 -13.38 8.03
N LEU A 85 -10.62 -13.67 6.73
CA LEU A 85 -11.57 -14.59 6.12
C LEU A 85 -11.43 -16.02 6.65
N LEU A 86 -10.22 -16.50 6.84
CA LEU A 86 -9.95 -17.82 7.44
C LEU A 86 -10.47 -17.88 8.88
N THR A 87 -10.18 -16.88 9.70
CA THR A 87 -10.63 -16.79 11.09
C THR A 87 -12.16 -16.76 11.21
N LEU A 88 -12.86 -16.18 10.23
CA LEU A 88 -14.33 -16.20 10.16
C LEU A 88 -14.91 -17.60 9.86
N GLN A 89 -14.13 -18.48 9.25
CA GLN A 89 -14.53 -19.85 8.93
C GLN A 89 -14.11 -20.84 10.01
N ASP A 90 -12.94 -20.63 10.62
CA ASP A 90 -12.38 -21.45 11.69
C ASP A 90 -11.48 -20.56 12.58
N GLU A 91 -11.89 -20.40 13.84
CA GLU A 91 -11.12 -19.60 14.82
C GLU A 91 -9.71 -20.17 15.09
N ALA A 92 -9.52 -21.47 14.87
CA ALA A 92 -8.25 -22.17 15.03
C ALA A 92 -7.39 -22.19 13.77
N ALA A 93 -7.83 -21.50 12.68
CA ALA A 93 -7.11 -21.49 11.42
C ALA A 93 -5.67 -20.97 11.57
N ASP A 94 -4.74 -21.60 10.86
CA ASP A 94 -3.37 -21.11 10.73
C ASP A 94 -3.33 -19.83 9.90
N VAL A 95 -3.05 -18.72 10.57
CA VAL A 95 -2.89 -17.40 9.95
C VAL A 95 -1.43 -17.12 9.65
N VAL A 96 -1.17 -16.44 8.52
CA VAL A 96 0.19 -16.06 8.11
C VAL A 96 0.72 -14.91 8.98
N ASN A 97 -0.17 -13.98 9.36
CA ASN A 97 0.20 -12.78 10.12
C ASN A 97 -0.01 -13.00 11.61
N GLU A 98 0.76 -13.91 12.22
CA GLU A 98 0.65 -14.25 13.66
C GLU A 98 0.94 -13.07 14.59
N ASP A 99 1.83 -12.17 14.17
CA ASP A 99 2.23 -10.95 14.89
C ASP A 99 1.09 -9.94 15.08
N VAL A 100 0.04 -10.04 14.26
CA VAL A 100 -1.15 -9.18 14.32
C VAL A 100 -2.44 -9.98 14.55
N ARG A 101 -2.36 -11.16 15.14
CA ARG A 101 -3.51 -12.05 15.41
C ARG A 101 -4.66 -11.33 16.15
N ASP A 102 -4.35 -10.49 17.13
CA ASP A 102 -5.36 -9.68 17.84
C ASP A 102 -6.09 -8.72 16.90
N THR A 103 -5.40 -8.13 15.94
CA THR A 103 -5.99 -7.26 14.93
C THR A 103 -6.90 -8.05 13.99
N ILE A 104 -6.47 -9.25 13.57
CA ILE A 104 -7.28 -10.17 12.76
C ILE A 104 -8.56 -10.53 13.51
N GLY A 105 -8.47 -10.90 14.79
CA GLY A 105 -9.63 -11.22 15.64
C GLY A 105 -10.63 -10.06 15.75
N ARG A 106 -10.14 -8.81 15.97
CA ARG A 106 -11.01 -7.62 15.99
C ARG A 106 -11.70 -7.36 14.65
N LEU A 107 -11.00 -7.54 13.55
CA LEU A 107 -11.56 -7.37 12.20
C LEU A 107 -12.62 -8.46 11.92
N ALA A 108 -12.34 -9.72 12.25
CA ALA A 108 -13.28 -10.82 12.11
C ALA A 108 -14.56 -10.58 12.96
N ALA A 109 -14.41 -10.12 14.20
CA ALA A 109 -15.56 -9.78 15.05
C ALA A 109 -16.41 -8.61 14.51
N ALA A 110 -15.82 -7.72 13.71
CA ALA A 110 -16.48 -6.53 13.17
C ALA A 110 -17.18 -6.77 11.83
N THR A 111 -16.88 -7.88 11.12
CA THR A 111 -17.40 -8.14 9.78
C THR A 111 -17.98 -9.57 9.66
N ASN A 112 -18.31 -9.98 8.44
CA ASN A 112 -18.73 -11.33 8.10
C ASN A 112 -17.98 -11.81 6.83
N VAL A 113 -18.18 -13.06 6.44
CA VAL A 113 -17.52 -13.67 5.26
C VAL A 113 -17.72 -12.82 4.00
N ALA A 114 -18.94 -12.31 3.75
CA ALA A 114 -19.22 -11.48 2.59
C ALA A 114 -18.48 -10.12 2.65
N GLY A 115 -18.38 -9.51 3.83
CA GLY A 115 -17.61 -8.30 4.06
C GLY A 115 -16.11 -8.52 3.84
N ALA A 116 -15.54 -9.57 4.43
CA ALA A 116 -14.13 -9.92 4.26
C ALA A 116 -13.79 -10.23 2.79
N THR A 117 -14.68 -10.94 2.07
CA THR A 117 -14.50 -11.21 0.63
C THR A 117 -14.48 -9.90 -0.18
N ARG A 118 -15.43 -8.98 0.07
CA ARG A 118 -15.44 -7.67 -0.62
C ARG A 118 -14.19 -6.84 -0.30
N ALA A 119 -13.72 -6.88 0.94
CA ALA A 119 -12.47 -6.20 1.31
C ALA A 119 -11.27 -6.78 0.55
N LEU A 120 -11.19 -8.10 0.40
CA LEU A 120 -10.16 -8.78 -0.39
C LEU A 120 -10.23 -8.39 -1.88
N GLU A 121 -11.44 -8.30 -2.45
CA GLU A 121 -11.68 -7.85 -3.83
C GLU A 121 -11.27 -6.39 -4.04
N ALA A 122 -11.47 -5.52 -3.05
CA ALA A 122 -11.04 -4.13 -3.09
C ALA A 122 -9.50 -4.02 -3.21
N VAL A 123 -8.75 -4.83 -2.44
CA VAL A 123 -7.28 -4.90 -2.55
C VAL A 123 -6.87 -5.39 -3.94
N ALA A 124 -7.44 -6.49 -4.42
CA ALA A 124 -7.13 -7.03 -5.75
C ALA A 124 -7.46 -6.03 -6.87
N THR A 125 -8.50 -5.21 -6.69
CA THR A 125 -8.85 -4.15 -7.64
C THR A 125 -7.80 -3.02 -7.63
N ALA A 126 -7.33 -2.60 -6.46
CA ALA A 126 -6.25 -1.62 -6.37
C ALA A 126 -4.95 -2.12 -7.03
N GLU A 127 -4.56 -3.37 -6.81
CA GLU A 127 -3.42 -4.01 -7.48
C GLU A 127 -3.55 -3.94 -9.02
N ARG A 128 -4.72 -4.31 -9.56
CA ARG A 128 -5.00 -4.24 -11.00
C ARG A 128 -4.96 -2.81 -11.54
N ASN A 129 -5.51 -1.86 -10.79
CA ASN A 129 -5.54 -0.46 -11.19
C ASN A 129 -4.14 0.13 -11.27
N ILE A 130 -3.28 -0.14 -10.29
CA ILE A 130 -1.87 0.27 -10.29
C ILE A 130 -1.12 -0.41 -11.44
N ALA A 131 -1.39 -1.70 -11.72
CA ALA A 131 -0.82 -2.40 -12.86
C ALA A 131 -1.18 -1.73 -14.20
N ARG A 132 -2.36 -1.10 -14.28
CA ARG A 132 -2.85 -0.34 -15.46
C ARG A 132 -2.50 1.15 -15.43
N ASN A 133 -1.51 1.56 -14.62
CA ASN A 133 -1.03 2.93 -14.49
C ASN A 133 -2.04 3.94 -13.90
N VAL A 134 -3.03 3.49 -13.15
CA VAL A 134 -3.82 4.39 -12.30
C VAL A 134 -2.89 4.97 -11.22
N THR A 135 -3.09 6.23 -10.89
CA THR A 135 -2.32 6.91 -9.85
C THR A 135 -2.41 6.14 -8.52
N PRO A 136 -1.30 5.74 -7.91
CA PRO A 136 -1.31 4.92 -6.69
C PRO A 136 -2.13 5.52 -5.56
N GLN A 137 -2.05 6.83 -5.36
CA GLN A 137 -2.84 7.52 -4.34
C GLN A 137 -4.34 7.29 -4.54
N LEU A 138 -4.86 7.50 -5.75
CA LEU A 138 -6.27 7.29 -6.05
C LEU A 138 -6.69 5.82 -5.86
N ALA A 139 -5.86 4.88 -6.32
CA ALA A 139 -6.15 3.45 -6.17
C ALA A 139 -6.23 3.04 -4.68
N ILE A 140 -5.34 3.57 -3.84
CA ILE A 140 -5.33 3.31 -2.39
C ILE A 140 -6.50 4.00 -1.70
N GLU A 141 -6.84 5.23 -2.04
CA GLU A 141 -8.00 5.94 -1.48
C GLU A 141 -9.29 5.17 -1.74
N VAL A 142 -9.54 4.78 -2.99
CA VAL A 142 -10.72 3.99 -3.38
C VAL A 142 -10.73 2.65 -2.64
N MET A 143 -9.62 1.94 -2.60
CA MET A 143 -9.49 0.67 -1.88
C MET A 143 -9.86 0.81 -0.40
N LEU A 144 -9.34 1.83 0.29
CA LEU A 144 -9.62 2.03 1.71
C LEU A 144 -11.09 2.39 1.97
N PHE A 145 -11.73 3.17 1.08
CA PHE A 145 -13.17 3.41 1.14
C PHE A 145 -13.98 2.13 0.95
N ASP A 146 -13.62 1.31 -0.02
CA ASP A 146 -14.30 0.03 -0.30
C ASP A 146 -14.11 -0.97 0.85
N ILE A 147 -12.91 -1.07 1.43
CA ILE A 147 -12.65 -1.89 2.62
C ILE A 147 -13.50 -1.39 3.80
N ARG A 148 -13.50 -0.08 4.07
CA ARG A 148 -14.31 0.51 5.15
C ARG A 148 -15.79 0.16 4.98
N LYS A 149 -16.33 0.33 3.77
CA LYS A 149 -17.72 -0.02 3.44
C LYS A 149 -17.98 -1.50 3.64
N ALA A 150 -17.08 -2.35 3.18
CA ALA A 150 -17.19 -3.80 3.30
C ALA A 150 -17.19 -4.27 4.75
N LEU A 151 -16.33 -3.71 5.60
CA LEU A 151 -16.22 -4.05 7.02
C LEU A 151 -17.41 -3.55 7.87
N LYS A 152 -18.12 -2.50 7.43
CA LYS A 152 -19.32 -1.99 8.10
C LYS A 152 -20.62 -2.73 7.75
N CYS A 153 -20.59 -3.58 6.73
CA CYS A 153 -21.72 -4.40 6.34
C CYS A 153 -21.77 -5.68 7.18
N ARG A 154 -22.49 -5.64 8.31
CA ARG A 154 -22.90 -6.84 9.05
C ARG A 154 -24.11 -7.50 8.42
#